data_ce2d268460d176f1e2541bdde13a366a
#
_entry.id   ce2d268460d176f1e2541bdde13a366a
#
_cell.length_a   1.000
_cell.length_b   1.000
_cell.length_c   1.000
_cell.angle_alpha   90.00
_cell.angle_beta   90.00
_cell.angle_gamma   90.00
#
_symmetry.space_group_name_H-M   'P 1'
#
loop_
_entity.id
_entity.type
_entity.pdbx_description
1 polymer ?
#
loop_
_entity_poly.entity_id
_entity_poly.type
_entity_poly.pdbx_seq_one_letter_code
_entity_poly.pdbx_strand_id
1 'polypeptide(L)'
;YKEQTVTVTGNGPVNVKMVSDTQALDEVVVVGYGTMKKRDLTGAITSVKSEDVVMNPSSNPMQALQGKVAGLDITRESGQAGSGVKMQLRGNRSFQKDSGNPLFIIDGMPGDYSTLNPNDIESIEVLKDASSTAIYGSSGANGVILITTKGGKEGKAIVNFNAYVGVNGWSRTPEMRSGESYIQTLRDASVGAGDGRWSSVADDKNLFTTDAEWSAHQNGQYIDWVDALLKTSVT
;
A
#
# COMPACT_ATOMS: atom_id res chain seq x y z
N TYR A 1 -28.58 16.57 -19.37
CA TYR A 1 -29.41 17.10 -20.45
C TYR A 1 -29.00 18.53 -20.75
N LYS A 2 -28.96 18.90 -22.07
CA LYS A 2 -28.69 20.28 -22.46
C LYS A 2 -29.85 21.17 -22.02
N GLU A 3 -29.53 22.36 -21.52
CA GLU A 3 -30.52 23.36 -21.24
C GLU A 3 -31.25 23.77 -22.53
N GLN A 4 -32.56 23.71 -22.52
CA GLN A 4 -33.40 24.08 -23.65
C GLN A 4 -34.44 25.08 -23.18
N THR A 5 -34.47 26.23 -23.82
CA THR A 5 -35.50 27.24 -23.58
C THR A 5 -36.61 27.04 -24.61
N VAL A 6 -37.81 26.71 -24.13
CA VAL A 6 -39.00 26.55 -24.97
C VAL A 6 -39.96 27.70 -24.70
N THR A 7 -40.26 28.50 -25.71
CA THR A 7 -41.24 29.57 -25.61
C THR A 7 -42.66 29.02 -25.77
N VAL A 8 -43.46 29.11 -24.73
CA VAL A 8 -44.85 28.64 -24.73
C VAL A 8 -45.74 29.75 -25.27
N THR A 9 -46.36 29.55 -26.43
CA THR A 9 -47.23 30.54 -27.10
C THR A 9 -48.73 30.22 -27.03
N GLY A 10 -49.14 29.23 -26.21
CA GLY A 10 -50.56 28.84 -26.13
C GLY A 10 -50.87 27.93 -24.92
N ASN A 11 -52.15 27.61 -24.71
CA ASN A 11 -52.65 26.79 -23.59
C ASN A 11 -52.64 25.26 -23.91
N GLY A 12 -51.91 24.83 -24.90
CA GLY A 12 -51.80 23.42 -25.30
C GLY A 12 -50.71 22.64 -24.57
N PRO A 13 -50.70 21.30 -24.60
CA PRO A 13 -49.65 20.50 -23.98
C PRO A 13 -48.29 20.75 -24.70
N VAL A 14 -47.30 21.13 -23.92
CA VAL A 14 -45.93 21.37 -24.41
C VAL A 14 -45.15 20.08 -24.33
N ASN A 15 -44.84 19.44 -25.45
CA ASN A 15 -43.99 18.27 -25.53
C ASN A 15 -42.54 18.71 -25.71
N VAL A 16 -41.73 18.58 -24.66
CA VAL A 16 -40.27 18.85 -24.69
C VAL A 16 -39.50 17.55 -24.86
N LYS A 17 -38.84 17.42 -25.99
CA LYS A 17 -37.91 16.28 -26.22
C LYS A 17 -36.54 16.60 -25.62
N MET A 18 -36.25 16.00 -24.48
CA MET A 18 -34.97 16.17 -23.80
C MET A 18 -33.84 15.54 -24.62
N VAL A 19 -32.81 16.32 -24.91
CA VAL A 19 -31.58 15.79 -25.55
C VAL A 19 -30.58 15.51 -24.44
N SER A 20 -30.08 14.29 -24.36
CA SER A 20 -29.04 13.93 -23.40
C SER A 20 -27.77 14.73 -23.72
N ASP A 21 -27.24 15.40 -22.71
CA ASP A 21 -25.92 16.01 -22.81
C ASP A 21 -24.86 14.91 -22.52
N THR A 22 -24.55 14.15 -23.53
CA THR A 22 -23.40 13.26 -23.49
C THR A 22 -22.17 14.10 -23.81
N GLN A 23 -21.71 14.92 -22.86
CA GLN A 23 -20.33 15.31 -22.82
C GLN A 23 -19.56 14.04 -22.43
N ALA A 24 -19.08 13.31 -23.42
CA ALA A 24 -18.00 12.39 -23.20
C ALA A 24 -16.82 13.24 -22.73
N LEU A 25 -16.55 13.24 -21.43
CA LEU A 25 -15.28 13.73 -20.90
C LEU A 25 -14.20 12.86 -21.54
N ASP A 26 -13.53 13.42 -22.55
CA ASP A 26 -12.35 12.81 -23.14
C ASP A 26 -11.32 12.71 -22.01
N GLU A 27 -11.21 11.56 -21.37
CA GLU A 27 -10.21 11.32 -20.35
C GLU A 27 -8.82 11.41 -21.00
N VAL A 28 -8.07 12.42 -20.62
CA VAL A 28 -6.72 12.67 -21.14
C VAL A 28 -5.75 11.99 -20.19
N VAL A 29 -4.87 11.17 -20.73
CA VAL A 29 -3.84 10.44 -19.99
C VAL A 29 -2.49 11.02 -20.37
N VAL A 30 -1.64 11.25 -19.38
CA VAL A 30 -0.25 11.63 -19.60
C VAL A 30 0.53 10.40 -20.06
N VAL A 31 1.16 10.48 -21.22
CA VAL A 31 1.99 9.40 -21.78
C VAL A 31 3.36 9.96 -22.14
N GLY A 32 4.37 9.55 -21.41
CA GLY A 32 5.75 9.96 -21.68
C GLY A 32 5.93 11.47 -21.68
N TYR A 33 6.22 12.03 -22.85
CA TYR A 33 6.50 13.47 -23.02
C TYR A 33 5.28 14.28 -23.48
N GLY A 34 4.05 13.73 -23.37
CA GLY A 34 2.85 14.41 -23.84
C GLY A 34 1.55 13.87 -23.24
N THR A 35 0.45 14.52 -23.56
CA THR A 35 -0.89 14.10 -23.18
C THR A 35 -1.61 13.52 -24.39
N MET A 36 -2.22 12.34 -24.23
CA MET A 36 -3.03 11.69 -25.27
C MET A 36 -4.40 11.35 -24.70
N LYS A 37 -5.41 11.28 -25.58
CA LYS A 37 -6.73 10.81 -25.17
C LYS A 37 -6.65 9.31 -24.87
N LYS A 38 -7.23 8.86 -23.78
CA LYS A 38 -7.23 7.46 -23.37
C LYS A 38 -7.73 6.51 -24.48
N ARG A 39 -8.70 6.96 -25.27
CA ARG A 39 -9.25 6.19 -26.40
C ARG A 39 -8.27 5.98 -27.56
N ASP A 40 -7.25 6.86 -27.66
CA ASP A 40 -6.27 6.82 -28.75
C ASP A 40 -5.04 5.97 -28.38
N LEU A 41 -5.02 5.46 -27.14
CA LEU A 41 -3.98 4.58 -26.62
C LEU A 41 -4.33 3.11 -26.90
N THR A 42 -3.49 2.45 -27.68
CA THR A 42 -3.65 1.04 -28.05
C THR A 42 -3.16 0.07 -26.96
N GLY A 43 -2.47 0.58 -25.92
CA GLY A 43 -1.92 -0.22 -24.82
C GLY A 43 -2.87 -0.37 -23.63
N ALA A 44 -2.67 -1.42 -22.81
CA ALA A 44 -3.42 -1.61 -21.56
C ALA A 44 -2.90 -0.63 -20.50
N ILE A 45 -3.53 0.54 -20.41
CA ILE A 45 -3.26 1.56 -19.41
C ILE A 45 -4.38 1.55 -18.39
N THR A 46 -4.01 1.54 -17.11
CA THR A 46 -4.96 1.71 -16.00
C THR A 46 -4.67 3.04 -15.33
N SER A 47 -5.67 3.92 -15.27
CA SER A 47 -5.59 5.22 -14.60
C SER A 47 -6.30 5.13 -13.25
N VAL A 48 -5.67 5.68 -12.22
CA VAL A 48 -6.22 5.82 -10.85
C VAL A 48 -6.19 7.30 -10.49
N LYS A 49 -7.33 7.84 -10.09
CA LYS A 49 -7.49 9.26 -9.80
C LYS A 49 -7.09 9.60 -8.36
N SER A 50 -6.81 10.87 -8.11
CA SER A 50 -6.48 11.43 -6.80
C SER A 50 -7.45 10.98 -5.69
N GLU A 51 -8.74 11.00 -5.96
CA GLU A 51 -9.79 10.61 -5.01
C GLU A 51 -9.58 9.20 -4.49
N ASP A 52 -9.23 8.27 -5.39
CA ASP A 52 -8.96 6.87 -5.07
C ASP A 52 -7.67 6.68 -4.27
N VAL A 53 -6.68 7.55 -4.47
CA VAL A 53 -5.40 7.51 -3.76
C VAL A 53 -5.56 8.00 -2.33
N VAL A 54 -6.31 9.08 -2.14
CA VAL A 54 -6.52 9.73 -0.83
C VAL A 54 -7.48 8.96 0.07
N MET A 55 -8.40 8.15 -0.49
CA MET A 55 -9.33 7.33 0.29
C MET A 55 -8.65 6.34 1.25
N ASN A 56 -7.42 5.95 0.98
CA ASN A 56 -6.64 5.08 1.86
C ASN A 56 -5.71 5.95 2.73
N PRO A 57 -5.94 6.07 4.04
CA PRO A 57 -5.08 6.84 4.93
C PRO A 57 -3.75 6.08 5.15
N SER A 58 -2.93 6.05 4.13
CA SER A 58 -1.60 5.45 4.15
C SER A 58 -0.58 6.52 3.80
N SER A 59 0.53 6.55 4.51
CA SER A 59 1.68 7.39 4.18
C SER A 59 2.33 7.00 2.85
N ASN A 60 2.02 5.81 2.32
CA ASN A 60 2.57 5.33 1.07
C ASN A 60 1.49 5.31 -0.03
N PRO A 61 1.61 6.19 -1.06
CA PRO A 61 0.61 6.31 -2.13
C PRO A 61 0.43 5.02 -2.94
N MET A 62 1.45 4.17 -3.00
CA MET A 62 1.38 2.92 -3.75
C MET A 62 0.45 1.88 -3.10
N GLN A 63 0.24 1.94 -1.79
CA GLN A 63 -0.72 1.06 -1.12
C GLN A 63 -2.17 1.32 -1.59
N ALA A 64 -2.48 2.53 -2.00
CA ALA A 64 -3.78 2.88 -2.54
C ALA A 64 -4.10 2.19 -3.89
N LEU A 65 -3.09 1.73 -4.61
CA LEU A 65 -3.23 0.99 -5.85
C LEU A 65 -3.55 -0.50 -5.65
N GLN A 66 -3.36 -1.01 -4.43
CA GLN A 66 -3.57 -2.43 -4.12
C GLN A 66 -5.02 -2.84 -4.42
N GLY A 67 -5.17 -3.86 -5.27
CA GLY A 67 -6.48 -4.36 -5.70
C GLY A 67 -7.20 -3.51 -6.74
N LYS A 68 -6.74 -2.29 -7.07
CA LYS A 68 -7.37 -1.41 -8.08
C LYS A 68 -6.79 -1.60 -9.48
N VAL A 69 -5.57 -2.07 -9.59
CA VAL A 69 -4.88 -2.25 -10.86
C VAL A 69 -4.69 -3.73 -11.16
N ALA A 70 -5.41 -4.24 -12.16
CA ALA A 70 -5.28 -5.64 -12.56
C ALA A 70 -3.85 -5.95 -13.04
N GLY A 71 -3.25 -7.01 -12.48
CA GLY A 71 -1.89 -7.47 -12.79
C GLY A 71 -0.79 -6.72 -12.05
N LEU A 72 -1.12 -5.77 -11.16
CA LEU A 72 -0.19 -5.16 -10.22
C LEU A 72 -0.35 -5.83 -8.85
N ASP A 73 0.68 -6.53 -8.43
CA ASP A 73 0.79 -7.13 -7.10
C ASP A 73 1.58 -6.19 -6.19
N ILE A 74 0.99 -5.85 -5.05
CA ILE A 74 1.57 -4.96 -4.06
C ILE A 74 1.56 -5.68 -2.72
N THR A 75 2.75 -5.96 -2.20
CA THR A 75 2.94 -6.60 -0.90
C THR A 75 3.73 -5.68 0.02
N ARG A 76 3.35 -5.62 1.29
CA ARG A 76 4.13 -4.90 2.29
C ARG A 76 5.36 -5.74 2.65
N GLU A 77 6.51 -5.11 2.77
CA GLU A 77 7.74 -5.79 3.16
C GLU A 77 7.70 -6.26 4.62
N SER A 78 7.00 -5.51 5.46
CA SER A 78 6.78 -5.87 6.86
C SER A 78 5.44 -5.35 7.38
N GLY A 79 5.04 -5.79 8.57
CA GLY A 79 3.86 -5.27 9.27
C GLY A 79 4.09 -3.91 9.96
N GLN A 80 5.29 -3.36 9.90
CA GLN A 80 5.64 -2.11 10.56
C GLN A 80 4.99 -0.92 9.82
N ALA A 81 4.49 0.05 10.58
CA ALA A 81 3.97 1.29 10.01
C ALA A 81 5.07 2.03 9.24
N GLY A 82 4.75 2.48 8.02
CA GLY A 82 5.72 3.16 7.15
C GLY A 82 6.69 2.23 6.42
N SER A 83 6.56 0.90 6.55
CA SER A 83 7.40 -0.03 5.79
C SER A 83 7.17 0.11 4.28
N GLY A 84 8.25 -0.13 3.51
CA GLY A 84 8.21 -0.15 2.06
C GLY A 84 7.20 -1.16 1.51
N VAL A 85 6.88 -0.99 0.26
CA VAL A 85 6.07 -1.94 -0.49
C VAL A 85 6.88 -2.53 -1.63
N LYS A 86 6.75 -3.82 -1.82
CA LYS A 86 7.27 -4.52 -2.98
C LYS A 86 6.17 -4.56 -4.03
N MET A 87 6.51 -4.18 -5.25
CA MET A 87 5.58 -4.13 -6.36
C MET A 87 6.05 -5.02 -7.49
N GLN A 88 5.12 -5.74 -8.09
CA GLN A 88 5.37 -6.56 -9.26
C GLN A 88 4.25 -6.37 -10.27
N LEU A 89 4.61 -6.08 -11.51
CA LEU A 89 3.64 -5.94 -12.58
C LEU A 89 3.70 -7.16 -13.50
N ARG A 90 2.55 -7.89 -13.59
CA ARG A 90 2.45 -9.15 -14.37
C ARG A 90 3.45 -10.24 -13.95
N GLY A 91 3.79 -10.30 -12.66
CA GLY A 91 4.66 -11.32 -12.08
C GLY A 91 6.16 -11.01 -12.19
N ASN A 92 6.95 -11.90 -11.62
CA ASN A 92 8.40 -11.74 -11.60
C ASN A 92 9.02 -12.25 -12.92
N ARG A 93 9.76 -11.39 -13.60
CA ARG A 93 10.46 -11.70 -14.86
C ARG A 93 11.97 -11.90 -14.69
N SER A 94 12.48 -11.67 -13.49
CA SER A 94 13.91 -11.79 -13.20
C SER A 94 14.15 -12.65 -11.98
N PHE A 95 15.18 -13.49 -12.02
CA PHE A 95 15.66 -14.25 -10.86
C PHE A 95 16.53 -13.39 -9.92
N GLN A 96 16.93 -12.20 -10.36
CA GLN A 96 17.73 -11.30 -9.55
C GLN A 96 16.83 -10.59 -8.53
N LYS A 97 17.22 -10.58 -7.26
CA LYS A 97 16.53 -9.90 -6.18
C LYS A 97 16.39 -8.40 -6.51
N ASP A 98 15.21 -7.86 -6.31
CA ASP A 98 14.85 -6.44 -6.50
C ASP A 98 14.85 -5.91 -7.95
N SER A 99 15.09 -6.75 -8.95
CA SER A 99 15.07 -6.34 -10.36
C SER A 99 13.65 -6.35 -11.00
N GLY A 100 12.63 -6.71 -10.24
CA GLY A 100 11.24 -6.81 -10.70
C GLY A 100 10.39 -5.55 -10.51
N ASN A 101 10.93 -4.49 -9.91
CA ASN A 101 10.19 -3.27 -9.64
C ASN A 101 9.88 -2.50 -10.94
N PRO A 102 8.67 -1.92 -11.08
CA PRO A 102 8.35 -1.04 -12.18
C PRO A 102 9.16 0.26 -12.10
N LEU A 103 9.36 0.92 -13.25
CA LEU A 103 9.97 2.24 -13.32
C LEU A 103 8.96 3.30 -12.89
N PHE A 104 9.35 4.21 -12.01
CA PHE A 104 8.54 5.35 -11.62
C PHE A 104 8.96 6.60 -12.37
N ILE A 105 7.99 7.28 -12.97
CA ILE A 105 8.15 8.55 -13.64
C ILE A 105 7.23 9.55 -12.93
N ILE A 106 7.80 10.58 -12.37
CA ILE A 106 7.10 11.64 -11.64
C ILE A 106 7.21 12.91 -12.46
N ASP A 107 6.09 13.45 -12.91
CA ASP A 107 6.02 14.66 -13.76
C ASP A 107 6.98 14.61 -14.95
N GLY A 108 7.09 13.42 -15.58
CA GLY A 108 7.94 13.20 -16.75
C GLY A 108 9.39 12.82 -16.45
N MET A 109 9.82 12.80 -15.20
CA MET A 109 11.19 12.44 -14.80
C MET A 109 11.24 11.17 -13.95
N PRO A 110 12.26 10.30 -14.12
CA PRO A 110 12.47 9.17 -13.21
C PRO A 110 12.67 9.68 -11.77
N GLY A 111 11.93 9.09 -10.84
CA GLY A 111 11.97 9.53 -9.45
C GLY A 111 11.56 8.43 -8.46
N ASP A 112 11.66 8.74 -7.17
CA ASP A 112 11.25 7.87 -6.08
C ASP A 112 9.90 8.31 -5.51
N TYR A 113 8.92 7.43 -5.57
CA TYR A 113 7.57 7.67 -5.05
C TYR A 113 7.52 7.80 -3.52
N SER A 114 8.53 7.32 -2.80
CA SER A 114 8.55 7.36 -1.33
C SER A 114 8.60 8.78 -0.78
N THR A 115 9.04 9.73 -1.58
CA THR A 115 9.12 11.15 -1.23
C THR A 115 7.82 11.92 -1.49
N LEU A 116 6.84 11.29 -2.14
CA LEU A 116 5.60 11.95 -2.53
C LEU A 116 4.53 11.86 -1.43
N ASN A 117 3.89 13.00 -1.18
CA ASN A 117 2.69 13.02 -0.36
C ASN A 117 1.48 12.56 -1.21
N PRO A 118 0.68 11.57 -0.75
CA PRO A 118 -0.50 11.12 -1.47
C PRO A 118 -1.48 12.23 -1.84
N ASN A 119 -1.56 13.28 -1.03
CA ASN A 119 -2.44 14.43 -1.27
C ASN A 119 -2.00 15.31 -2.44
N ASP A 120 -0.73 15.26 -2.83
CA ASP A 120 -0.17 16.04 -3.94
C ASP A 120 -0.33 15.33 -5.29
N ILE A 121 -0.79 14.09 -5.29
CA ILE A 121 -0.98 13.30 -6.51
C ILE A 121 -2.31 13.69 -7.18
N GLU A 122 -2.25 14.00 -8.49
CA GLU A 122 -3.44 14.22 -9.34
C GLU A 122 -3.91 12.92 -9.97
N SER A 123 -2.99 12.14 -10.54
CA SER A 123 -3.30 10.83 -11.14
C SER A 123 -2.09 9.89 -11.12
N ILE A 124 -2.39 8.60 -11.21
CA ILE A 124 -1.38 7.56 -11.39
C ILE A 124 -1.81 6.69 -12.57
N GLU A 125 -0.97 6.61 -13.60
CA GLU A 125 -1.16 5.76 -14.75
C GLU A 125 -0.18 4.59 -14.72
N VAL A 126 -0.72 3.37 -14.90
CA VAL A 126 0.10 2.15 -14.94
C VAL A 126 0.15 1.61 -16.35
N LEU A 127 1.35 1.70 -16.97
CA LEU A 127 1.66 1.19 -18.29
C LEU A 127 2.11 -0.26 -18.19
N LYS A 128 1.30 -1.17 -18.68
CA LYS A 128 1.51 -2.61 -18.52
C LYS A 128 2.10 -3.30 -19.74
N ASP A 129 1.88 -2.74 -20.92
CA ASP A 129 2.25 -3.36 -22.19
C ASP A 129 3.55 -2.81 -22.75
N ALA A 130 4.28 -3.65 -23.48
CA ALA A 130 5.54 -3.27 -24.12
C ALA A 130 5.38 -2.10 -25.11
N SER A 131 4.23 -2.01 -25.79
CA SER A 131 3.95 -0.89 -26.70
C SER A 131 3.88 0.45 -25.98
N SER A 132 3.28 0.49 -24.79
CA SER A 132 3.17 1.72 -24.00
C SER A 132 4.44 2.05 -23.22
N THR A 133 5.27 1.06 -22.90
CA THR A 133 6.53 1.25 -22.16
C THR A 133 7.75 1.41 -23.07
N ALA A 134 7.61 1.22 -24.39
CA ALA A 134 8.72 1.25 -25.35
C ALA A 134 9.54 2.54 -25.31
N ILE A 135 8.90 3.68 -25.07
CA ILE A 135 9.56 4.99 -25.00
C ILE A 135 10.56 5.10 -23.82
N TYR A 136 10.41 4.25 -22.80
CA TYR A 136 11.30 4.19 -21.63
C TYR A 136 12.42 3.17 -21.79
N GLY A 137 12.51 2.52 -22.95
CA GLY A 137 13.55 1.54 -23.28
C GLY A 137 13.61 0.37 -22.31
N SER A 138 14.80 -0.13 -22.03
CA SER A 138 15.04 -1.28 -21.15
C SER A 138 14.59 -1.04 -19.69
N SER A 139 14.63 0.20 -19.23
CA SER A 139 14.19 0.57 -17.89
C SER A 139 12.68 0.36 -17.68
N GLY A 140 11.89 0.43 -18.75
CA GLY A 140 10.45 0.17 -18.74
C GLY A 140 10.06 -1.30 -18.88
N ALA A 141 11.02 -2.24 -18.93
CA ALA A 141 10.74 -3.66 -19.20
C ALA A 141 9.82 -4.31 -18.15
N ASN A 142 9.87 -3.86 -16.89
CA ASN A 142 9.03 -4.35 -15.80
C ASN A 142 7.71 -3.58 -15.64
N GLY A 143 7.41 -2.71 -16.62
CA GLY A 143 6.30 -1.77 -16.58
C GLY A 143 6.71 -0.39 -16.07
N VAL A 144 5.84 0.58 -16.29
CA VAL A 144 6.07 1.97 -15.91
C VAL A 144 4.86 2.49 -15.13
N ILE A 145 5.12 3.17 -14.03
CA ILE A 145 4.11 3.87 -13.25
C ILE A 145 4.38 5.37 -13.40
N LEU A 146 3.45 6.04 -14.08
CA LEU A 146 3.48 7.48 -14.23
C LEU A 146 2.70 8.12 -13.11
N ILE A 147 3.31 9.07 -12.43
CA ILE A 147 2.68 9.84 -11.37
C ILE A 147 2.65 11.29 -11.81
N THR A 148 1.46 11.85 -11.88
CA THR A 148 1.26 13.27 -12.14
C THR A 148 0.88 13.97 -10.85
N THR A 149 1.62 15.00 -10.49
CA THR A 149 1.33 15.80 -9.30
C THR A 149 0.39 16.96 -9.62
N LYS A 150 -0.29 17.46 -8.62
CA LYS A 150 -1.21 18.61 -8.75
C LYS A 150 -0.43 19.86 -9.09
N GLY A 151 -0.64 20.38 -10.29
CA GLY A 151 -0.08 21.65 -10.73
C GLY A 151 -0.88 22.86 -10.26
N GLY A 152 -0.24 24.03 -10.25
CA GLY A 152 -0.93 25.31 -10.05
C GLY A 152 -1.92 25.57 -11.18
N LYS A 153 -3.13 26.03 -10.83
CA LYS A 153 -4.16 26.45 -11.79
C LYS A 153 -4.35 27.95 -11.68
N GLU A 154 -4.52 28.63 -12.82
CA GLU A 154 -4.88 30.05 -12.83
C GLU A 154 -6.25 30.24 -12.20
N GLY A 155 -6.38 31.22 -11.32
CA GLY A 155 -7.64 31.53 -10.65
C GLY A 155 -7.47 31.96 -9.19
N LYS A 156 -8.55 31.84 -8.42
CA LYS A 156 -8.54 32.14 -6.98
C LYS A 156 -7.71 31.09 -6.23
N ALA A 157 -6.89 31.55 -5.28
CA ALA A 157 -6.18 30.64 -4.39
C ALA A 157 -7.16 29.76 -3.62
N ILE A 158 -6.94 28.44 -3.69
CA ILE A 158 -7.72 27.45 -2.95
C ILE A 158 -6.77 26.87 -1.89
N VAL A 159 -7.17 26.98 -0.62
CA VAL A 159 -6.45 26.39 0.48
C VAL A 159 -7.22 25.17 0.96
N ASN A 160 -6.61 23.99 0.83
CA ASN A 160 -7.16 22.74 1.35
C ASN A 160 -6.39 22.37 2.62
N PHE A 161 -7.11 22.07 3.68
CA PHE A 161 -6.54 21.56 4.93
C PHE A 161 -7.12 20.17 5.21
N ASN A 162 -6.26 19.18 5.29
CA ASN A 162 -6.62 17.81 5.63
C ASN A 162 -5.85 17.40 6.88
N ALA A 163 -6.55 16.89 7.88
CA ALA A 163 -5.93 16.32 9.07
C ALA A 163 -6.56 14.95 9.35
N TYR A 164 -5.73 14.00 9.72
CA TYR A 164 -6.19 12.67 10.15
C TYR A 164 -5.38 12.20 11.35
N VAL A 165 -5.99 11.36 12.15
CA VAL A 165 -5.33 10.66 13.25
C VAL A 165 -5.56 9.17 13.03
N GLY A 166 -4.47 8.41 13.01
CA GLY A 166 -4.51 6.97 12.83
C GLY A 166 -3.87 6.26 14.02
N VAL A 167 -4.44 5.12 14.42
CA VAL A 167 -3.83 4.23 15.40
C VAL A 167 -3.38 2.97 14.69
N ASN A 168 -2.08 2.73 14.71
CA ASN A 168 -1.48 1.55 14.14
C ASN A 168 -1.15 0.55 15.25
N GLY A 169 -1.68 -0.65 15.14
CA GLY A 169 -1.45 -1.72 16.10
C GLY A 169 -1.37 -3.07 15.40
N TRP A 170 -1.01 -4.07 16.15
CA TRP A 170 -0.97 -5.45 15.68
C TRP A 170 -2.39 -6.01 15.62
N SER A 171 -2.82 -6.51 14.49
CA SER A 171 -4.13 -7.17 14.34
C SER A 171 -4.14 -8.54 15.00
N ARG A 172 -2.98 -9.17 15.10
CA ARG A 172 -2.77 -10.45 15.75
C ARG A 172 -1.33 -10.54 16.24
N THR A 173 -1.17 -10.80 17.51
CA THR A 173 0.12 -11.11 18.13
C THR A 173 0.21 -12.61 18.36
N PRO A 174 1.40 -13.24 18.18
CA PRO A 174 1.58 -14.63 18.56
C PRO A 174 1.45 -14.76 20.07
N GLU A 175 0.69 -15.75 20.52
CA GLU A 175 0.70 -16.12 21.93
C GLU A 175 2.01 -16.83 22.24
N MET A 176 2.87 -16.16 22.99
CA MET A 176 4.11 -16.74 23.47
C MET A 176 3.86 -17.48 24.78
N ARG A 177 4.53 -18.59 24.93
CA ARG A 177 4.50 -19.30 26.22
C ARG A 177 5.30 -18.50 27.25
N SER A 178 4.73 -18.25 28.39
CA SER A 178 5.35 -17.54 29.50
C SER A 178 5.13 -18.28 30.81
N GLY A 179 5.88 -17.94 31.84
CA GLY A 179 5.75 -18.51 33.16
C GLY A 179 5.96 -20.02 33.17
N GLU A 180 5.14 -20.73 33.96
CA GLU A 180 5.24 -22.18 34.10
C GLU A 180 5.03 -22.95 32.81
N SER A 181 4.21 -22.42 31.87
CA SER A 181 4.00 -23.02 30.57
C SER A 181 5.30 -23.05 29.72
N TYR A 182 6.14 -22.02 29.85
CA TYR A 182 7.45 -22.00 29.23
C TYR A 182 8.40 -23.02 29.87
N ILE A 183 8.45 -23.08 31.19
CA ILE A 183 9.28 -24.03 31.92
C ILE A 183 8.88 -25.49 31.58
N GLN A 184 7.60 -25.78 31.50
CA GLN A 184 7.11 -27.09 31.09
C GLN A 184 7.63 -27.42 29.66
N THR A 185 7.68 -26.46 28.75
CA THR A 185 8.24 -26.67 27.42
C THR A 185 9.74 -27.02 27.49
N LEU A 186 10.49 -26.35 28.36
CA LEU A 186 11.91 -26.66 28.56
C LEU A 186 12.12 -28.07 29.13
N ARG A 187 11.30 -28.49 30.07
CA ARG A 187 11.30 -29.85 30.64
C ARG A 187 11.07 -30.87 29.52
N ASP A 188 9.98 -30.69 28.77
CA ASP A 188 9.61 -31.57 27.66
C ASP A 188 10.70 -31.63 26.58
N ALA A 189 11.31 -30.49 26.26
CA ALA A 189 12.39 -30.42 25.31
C ALA A 189 13.66 -31.15 25.79
N SER A 190 14.02 -31.03 27.08
CA SER A 190 15.16 -31.73 27.65
C SER A 190 14.93 -33.24 27.68
N VAL A 191 13.73 -33.69 28.07
CA VAL A 191 13.35 -35.09 28.02
C VAL A 191 13.38 -35.62 26.59
N GLY A 192 12.80 -34.88 25.66
CA GLY A 192 12.79 -35.26 24.22
C GLY A 192 14.14 -35.31 23.58
N ALA A 193 15.07 -34.44 23.98
CA ALA A 193 16.44 -34.39 23.49
C ALA A 193 17.32 -35.49 24.12
N GLY A 194 16.93 -36.02 25.28
CA GLY A 194 17.72 -37.01 26.04
C GLY A 194 19.06 -36.45 26.54
N ASP A 195 19.12 -35.10 26.74
CA ASP A 195 20.36 -34.42 27.13
C ASP A 195 20.72 -34.57 28.62
N GLY A 196 19.82 -35.18 29.42
CA GLY A 196 20.01 -35.44 30.83
C GLY A 196 19.99 -34.25 31.73
N ARG A 197 19.66 -33.03 31.21
CA ARG A 197 19.58 -31.81 32.04
C ARG A 197 18.39 -31.81 32.98
N TRP A 198 17.36 -32.58 32.66
CA TRP A 198 16.14 -32.65 33.48
C TRP A 198 15.66 -34.09 33.62
N SER A 199 15.48 -34.56 34.86
CA SER A 199 14.90 -35.84 35.17
C SER A 199 13.78 -35.71 36.20
N SER A 200 13.78 -34.64 36.99
CA SER A 200 12.80 -34.36 38.01
C SER A 200 12.68 -32.86 38.26
N VAL A 201 11.64 -32.41 38.98
CA VAL A 201 11.42 -31.00 39.37
C VAL A 201 12.63 -30.40 40.12
N ALA A 202 13.43 -31.23 40.80
CA ALA A 202 14.66 -30.80 41.48
C ALA A 202 15.72 -30.30 40.47
N ASP A 203 15.63 -30.73 39.22
CA ASP A 203 16.57 -30.38 38.14
C ASP A 203 16.17 -29.10 37.37
N ASP A 204 15.09 -28.46 37.73
CA ASP A 204 14.60 -27.27 37.03
C ASP A 204 15.69 -26.16 36.90
N LYS A 205 16.57 -26.04 37.89
CA LYS A 205 17.70 -25.10 37.82
C LYS A 205 18.58 -25.34 36.58
N ASN A 206 18.73 -26.60 36.17
CA ASN A 206 19.58 -26.97 35.03
C ASN A 206 19.02 -26.51 33.66
N LEU A 207 17.75 -26.11 33.63
CA LEU A 207 17.10 -25.59 32.39
C LEU A 207 17.43 -24.13 32.14
N PHE A 208 17.91 -23.40 33.15
CA PHE A 208 18.23 -21.98 33.06
C PHE A 208 19.71 -21.77 32.71
N THR A 209 19.97 -20.73 31.92
CA THR A 209 21.32 -20.42 31.46
C THR A 209 22.10 -19.63 32.52
N THR A 210 21.41 -18.85 33.35
CA THR A 210 22.01 -17.98 34.36
C THR A 210 21.34 -18.11 35.71
N ASP A 211 22.09 -17.84 36.81
CA ASP A 211 21.54 -17.79 38.14
C ASP A 211 20.51 -16.65 38.32
N ALA A 212 20.60 -15.58 37.52
CA ALA A 212 19.63 -14.50 37.54
C ALA A 212 18.25 -14.95 37.01
N GLU A 213 18.23 -15.73 35.92
CA GLU A 213 16.99 -16.32 35.38
C GLU A 213 16.37 -17.29 36.37
N TRP A 214 17.22 -18.12 37.01
CA TRP A 214 16.74 -19.04 38.07
C TRP A 214 16.12 -18.28 39.25
N SER A 215 16.76 -17.21 39.72
CA SER A 215 16.22 -16.39 40.81
C SER A 215 14.91 -15.69 40.40
N ALA A 216 14.80 -15.21 39.19
CA ALA A 216 13.57 -14.61 38.66
C ALA A 216 12.42 -15.66 38.63
N HIS A 217 12.72 -16.87 38.17
CA HIS A 217 11.76 -17.96 38.16
C HIS A 217 11.26 -18.30 39.62
N GLN A 218 12.16 -18.44 40.57
CA GLN A 218 11.79 -18.71 41.97
C GLN A 218 10.91 -17.60 42.56
N ASN A 219 11.10 -16.34 42.12
CA ASN A 219 10.31 -15.19 42.56
C ASN A 219 9.03 -14.99 41.73
N GLY A 220 8.72 -15.86 40.77
CA GLY A 220 7.57 -15.77 39.89
C GLY A 220 7.64 -14.52 38.96
N GLN A 221 8.82 -14.03 38.71
CA GLN A 221 9.05 -12.87 37.84
C GLN A 221 9.26 -13.34 36.39
N TYR A 222 8.29 -13.02 35.54
CA TYR A 222 8.32 -13.33 34.13
C TYR A 222 8.11 -12.06 33.31
N ILE A 223 8.74 -12.01 32.15
CA ILE A 223 8.60 -10.90 31.22
C ILE A 223 7.78 -11.39 30.03
N ASP A 224 6.70 -10.70 29.73
CA ASP A 224 6.01 -10.85 28.45
C ASP A 224 6.75 -10.00 27.40
N TRP A 225 7.58 -10.67 26.61
CA TRP A 225 8.37 -10.02 25.57
C TRP A 225 7.49 -9.49 24.44
N VAL A 226 6.32 -10.09 24.20
CA VAL A 226 5.39 -9.61 23.17
C VAL A 226 4.86 -8.25 23.59
N ASP A 227 4.35 -8.13 24.81
CA ASP A 227 3.84 -6.86 25.32
C ASP A 227 4.94 -5.80 25.51
N ALA A 228 6.15 -6.22 25.89
CA ALA A 228 7.28 -5.31 26.08
C ALA A 228 7.78 -4.70 24.76
N LEU A 229 7.74 -5.46 23.65
CA LEU A 229 8.32 -5.06 22.37
C LEU A 229 7.28 -4.55 21.37
N LEU A 230 6.07 -5.11 21.38
CA LEU A 230 5.04 -4.78 20.41
C LEU A 230 4.11 -3.69 20.94
N LYS A 231 4.46 -2.44 20.67
CA LYS A 231 3.65 -1.29 21.08
C LYS A 231 2.80 -0.78 19.93
N THR A 232 1.61 -0.27 20.25
CA THR A 232 0.79 0.51 19.32
C THR A 232 1.41 1.89 19.10
N SER A 233 1.34 2.39 17.87
CA SER A 233 1.77 3.75 17.55
C SER A 233 0.59 4.59 17.07
N VAL A 234 0.64 5.88 17.35
CA VAL A 234 -0.31 6.88 16.83
C VAL A 234 0.39 7.65 15.74
N THR A 235 -0.29 7.79 14.61
CA THR A 235 0.21 8.54 13.44
C THR A 235 -0.66 9.76 13.22
#